data_5fcb0d972f5bc0d02530c178f54a4e8d
#
_entry.id   5fcb0d972f5bc0d02530c178f54a4e8d
#
_cell.length_a   1.000
_cell.length_b   1.000
_cell.length_c   1.000
_cell.angle_alpha   90.00
_cell.angle_beta   90.00
_cell.angle_gamma   90.00
#
_symmetry.space_group_name_H-M   'P 1'
#
loop_
_entity.id
_entity.type
_entity.pdbx_description
1 polymer ?
#
loop_
_entity_poly.entity_id
_entity_poly.type
_entity_poly.pdbx_seq_one_letter_code
_entity_poly.pdbx_strand_id
1 'polypeptide(L)'
;MIKRILLLSAYVLMSANLFAQTLSVGQYNIRYANPMDKEDGNGWEVRRQKMYDLINYEQWDLFCAQEALHNQIEDLKANLDGYNYVGSGRDDGKTKGEYAPIFYKKSRINCLDNGVFWLSKTPDVVGSKDWDAALCRICTWAYLEDRSTKWRFWVFNLHMDHKGEVA
;
A
#
# COMPACT_ATOMS: atom_id res chain seq x y z
N MET A 1 55.87 5.94 2.25
CA MET A 1 54.89 6.40 1.25
C MET A 1 53.79 5.39 0.99
N ILE A 2 54.06 4.13 0.74
CA ILE A 2 53.06 3.08 0.39
C ILE A 2 51.97 2.88 1.48
N LYS A 3 52.30 2.89 2.77
CA LYS A 3 51.34 2.75 3.89
C LYS A 3 50.33 3.90 3.98
N ARG A 4 50.70 5.14 3.57
CA ARG A 4 49.78 6.30 3.55
C ARG A 4 48.82 6.23 2.36
N ILE A 5 49.26 5.69 1.23
CA ILE A 5 48.40 5.53 0.02
C ILE A 5 47.36 4.44 0.27
N LEU A 6 47.73 3.32 0.95
CA LEU A 6 46.78 2.26 1.32
C LEU A 6 45.69 2.74 2.30
N LEU A 7 46.05 3.62 3.25
CA LEU A 7 45.08 4.21 4.19
C LEU A 7 44.10 5.17 3.48
N LEU A 8 44.58 5.98 2.51
CA LEU A 8 43.75 6.87 1.73
C LEU A 8 42.76 6.10 0.82
N SER A 9 43.22 5.02 0.17
CA SER A 9 42.36 4.17 -0.67
C SER A 9 41.30 3.42 0.14
N ALA A 10 41.63 2.97 1.36
CA ALA A 10 40.64 2.39 2.28
C ALA A 10 39.59 3.41 2.74
N TYR A 11 39.98 4.67 2.96
CA TYR A 11 39.04 5.75 3.34
C TYR A 11 38.07 6.13 2.19
N VAL A 12 38.58 6.17 0.95
CA VAL A 12 37.75 6.45 -0.25
C VAL A 12 36.78 5.29 -0.52
N LEU A 13 37.17 4.04 -0.27
CA LEU A 13 36.28 2.87 -0.41
C LEU A 13 35.19 2.82 0.69
N MET A 14 35.48 3.30 1.89
CA MET A 14 34.49 3.39 2.96
C MET A 14 33.49 4.54 2.77
N SER A 15 33.87 5.63 2.11
CA SER A 15 32.96 6.77 1.85
C SER A 15 32.00 6.55 0.67
N ALA A 16 32.24 5.54 -0.16
CA ALA A 16 31.41 5.26 -1.33
C ALA A 16 30.06 4.56 -1.00
N ASN A 17 29.84 4.14 0.25
CA ASN A 17 28.63 3.38 0.64
C ASN A 17 27.62 4.15 1.49
N LEU A 18 27.73 5.47 1.60
CA LEU A 18 26.79 6.32 2.36
C LEU A 18 25.71 6.97 1.47
N PHE A 19 25.26 6.31 0.42
CA PHE A 19 24.01 6.71 -0.20
C PHE A 19 22.86 6.21 0.68
N ALA A 20 22.23 7.14 1.39
CA ALA A 20 20.96 6.87 2.05
C ALA A 20 19.98 6.38 1.00
N GLN A 21 19.61 5.10 1.06
CA GLN A 21 18.59 4.57 0.17
C GLN A 21 17.24 5.03 0.72
N THR A 22 16.52 5.81 -0.09
CA THR A 22 15.17 6.26 0.22
C THR A 22 14.14 5.25 -0.26
N LEU A 23 13.09 5.07 0.51
CA LEU A 23 11.89 4.35 0.12
C LEU A 23 10.82 5.38 -0.25
N SER A 24 10.34 5.34 -1.49
CA SER A 24 9.24 6.20 -1.95
C SER A 24 7.91 5.56 -1.60
N VAL A 25 7.09 6.26 -0.82
CA VAL A 25 5.80 5.77 -0.33
C VAL A 25 4.68 6.71 -0.76
N GLY A 26 3.67 6.17 -1.44
CA GLY A 26 2.45 6.87 -1.79
C GLY A 26 1.29 6.51 -0.88
N GLN A 27 0.36 7.44 -0.69
CA GLN A 27 -0.94 7.17 -0.08
C GLN A 27 -2.03 7.92 -0.84
N TYR A 28 -3.09 7.19 -1.22
CA TYR A 28 -4.10 7.77 -2.08
C TYR A 28 -5.47 7.10 -1.88
N ASN A 29 -6.47 7.87 -1.42
CA ASN A 29 -7.85 7.43 -1.48
C ASN A 29 -8.31 7.48 -2.95
N ILE A 30 -8.52 6.31 -3.56
CA ILE A 30 -8.86 6.22 -4.99
C ILE A 30 -10.33 6.46 -5.29
N ARG A 31 -11.16 6.67 -4.27
CA ARG A 31 -12.62 6.78 -4.37
C ARG A 31 -13.22 5.49 -4.97
N TYR A 32 -14.10 4.82 -4.26
CA TYR A 32 -14.76 3.62 -4.77
C TYR A 32 -15.54 3.87 -6.08
N ALA A 33 -15.77 2.83 -6.85
CA ALA A 33 -16.51 2.89 -8.10
C ALA A 33 -18.01 3.15 -7.83
N ASN A 34 -18.33 4.39 -7.43
CA ASN A 34 -19.69 4.81 -7.10
C ASN A 34 -20.50 4.99 -8.39
N PRO A 35 -21.69 4.35 -8.51
CA PRO A 35 -22.57 4.55 -9.65
C PRO A 35 -22.95 6.02 -9.89
N MET A 36 -23.16 6.81 -8.84
CA MET A 36 -23.49 8.24 -8.96
C MET A 36 -22.36 9.04 -9.62
N ASP A 37 -21.09 8.75 -9.31
CA ASP A 37 -19.96 9.42 -9.96
C ASP A 37 -19.95 9.16 -11.48
N LYS A 38 -20.51 8.04 -11.93
CA LYS A 38 -20.64 7.71 -13.35
C LYS A 38 -21.68 8.59 -14.05
N GLU A 39 -22.78 8.87 -13.38
CA GLU A 39 -23.83 9.78 -13.90
C GLU A 39 -23.27 11.20 -14.08
N ASP A 40 -22.38 11.62 -13.19
CA ASP A 40 -21.69 12.91 -13.23
C ASP A 40 -20.48 12.94 -14.20
N GLY A 41 -20.23 11.87 -14.95
CA GLY A 41 -19.10 11.76 -15.88
C GLY A 41 -17.74 11.55 -15.23
N ASN A 42 -17.71 11.25 -13.91
CA ASN A 42 -16.50 11.02 -13.11
C ASN A 42 -16.38 9.58 -12.59
N GLY A 43 -17.02 8.62 -13.26
CA GLY A 43 -16.96 7.20 -12.93
C GLY A 43 -15.55 6.64 -12.93
N TRP A 44 -15.38 5.47 -12.34
CA TRP A 44 -14.09 4.79 -12.27
C TRP A 44 -13.46 4.58 -13.67
N GLU A 45 -14.24 4.27 -14.66
CA GLU A 45 -13.83 4.06 -16.05
C GLU A 45 -13.11 5.28 -16.65
N VAL A 46 -13.47 6.48 -16.20
CA VAL A 46 -12.83 7.74 -16.61
C VAL A 46 -11.60 8.04 -15.75
N ARG A 47 -11.67 7.79 -14.44
CA ARG A 47 -10.61 8.13 -13.49
C ARG A 47 -9.42 7.16 -13.51
N ARG A 48 -9.66 5.87 -13.83
CA ARG A 48 -8.65 4.81 -13.72
C ARG A 48 -7.39 5.10 -14.53
N GLN A 49 -7.50 5.66 -15.74
CA GLN A 49 -6.32 5.97 -16.55
C GLN A 49 -5.43 7.01 -15.86
N LYS A 50 -6.03 8.07 -15.30
CA LYS A 50 -5.29 9.08 -14.53
C LYS A 50 -4.60 8.50 -13.31
N MET A 51 -5.22 7.49 -12.68
CA MET A 51 -4.61 6.78 -11.55
C MET A 51 -3.39 5.96 -11.99
N TYR A 52 -3.48 5.25 -13.12
CA TYR A 52 -2.33 4.53 -13.68
C TYR A 52 -1.19 5.47 -14.05
N ASP A 53 -1.52 6.60 -14.70
CA ASP A 53 -0.55 7.61 -15.10
C ASP A 53 0.15 8.22 -13.88
N LEU A 54 -0.58 8.52 -12.81
CA LEU A 54 -0.04 9.01 -11.56
C LEU A 54 0.95 8.01 -10.93
N ILE A 55 0.54 6.75 -10.78
CA ILE A 55 1.39 5.72 -10.18
C ILE A 55 2.65 5.49 -11.03
N ASN A 56 2.50 5.49 -12.36
CA ASN A 56 3.61 5.34 -13.28
C ASN A 56 4.54 6.56 -13.31
N TYR A 57 4.03 7.76 -13.07
CA TYR A 57 4.82 8.98 -12.97
C TYR A 57 5.61 9.03 -11.65
N GLU A 58 4.92 8.83 -10.52
CA GLU A 58 5.51 8.92 -9.17
C GLU A 58 6.48 7.78 -8.87
N GLN A 59 6.30 6.64 -9.53
CA GLN A 59 7.18 5.49 -9.37
C GLN A 59 7.39 5.05 -7.91
N TRP A 60 6.36 5.17 -7.08
CA TRP A 60 6.42 4.75 -5.67
C TRP A 60 6.94 3.31 -5.52
N ASP A 61 7.78 3.07 -4.53
CA ASP A 61 8.22 1.71 -4.19
C ASP A 61 7.11 0.89 -3.56
N LEU A 62 6.24 1.56 -2.81
CA LEU A 62 4.96 1.04 -2.33
C LEU A 62 3.92 2.16 -2.25
N PHE A 63 2.64 1.81 -2.36
CA PHE A 63 1.56 2.74 -2.09
C PHE A 63 0.38 2.07 -1.41
N CYS A 64 -0.28 2.83 -0.54
CA CYS A 64 -1.49 2.45 0.16
C CYS A 64 -2.69 3.11 -0.53
N ALA A 65 -3.72 2.34 -0.84
CA ALA A 65 -4.97 2.90 -1.36
C ALA A 65 -6.11 2.70 -0.36
N GLN A 66 -7.14 3.53 -0.43
CA GLN A 66 -8.36 3.40 0.35
C GLN A 66 -9.56 3.40 -0.60
N GLU A 67 -10.69 2.86 -0.13
CA GLU A 67 -11.96 2.75 -0.84
C GLU A 67 -11.94 1.87 -2.10
N ALA A 68 -10.89 1.11 -2.34
CA ALA A 68 -10.82 0.26 -3.52
C ALA A 68 -11.85 -0.87 -3.47
N LEU A 69 -12.70 -1.00 -4.47
CA LEU A 69 -13.53 -2.19 -4.68
C LEU A 69 -12.77 -3.27 -5.46
N HIS A 70 -13.25 -4.49 -5.41
CA HIS A 70 -12.59 -5.63 -6.07
C HIS A 70 -12.34 -5.41 -7.57
N ASN A 71 -13.31 -4.86 -8.30
CA ASN A 71 -13.13 -4.53 -9.73
C ASN A 71 -12.01 -3.49 -9.95
N GLN A 72 -11.86 -2.51 -9.05
CA GLN A 72 -10.77 -1.53 -9.12
C GLN A 72 -9.41 -2.17 -8.81
N ILE A 73 -9.36 -3.14 -7.88
CA ILE A 73 -8.16 -3.94 -7.62
C ILE A 73 -7.75 -4.73 -8.87
N GLU A 74 -8.69 -5.40 -9.54
CA GLU A 74 -8.39 -6.17 -10.76
C GLU A 74 -7.92 -5.26 -11.90
N ASP A 75 -8.51 -4.08 -12.05
CA ASP A 75 -8.06 -3.08 -13.03
C ASP A 75 -6.63 -2.60 -12.73
N LEU A 76 -6.30 -2.31 -11.46
CA LEU A 76 -4.95 -1.91 -11.05
C LEU A 76 -3.93 -3.03 -11.31
N LYS A 77 -4.26 -4.28 -10.98
CA LYS A 77 -3.40 -5.45 -11.27
C LYS A 77 -3.13 -5.61 -12.76
N ALA A 78 -4.14 -5.45 -13.59
CA ALA A 78 -4.03 -5.62 -15.03
C ALA A 78 -3.17 -4.53 -15.70
N ASN A 79 -3.06 -3.35 -15.08
CA ASN A 79 -2.40 -2.17 -15.67
C ASN A 79 -1.13 -1.73 -14.95
N LEU A 80 -0.76 -2.39 -13.84
CA LEU A 80 0.43 -2.11 -13.04
C LEU A 80 1.30 -3.36 -12.89
N ASP A 81 1.78 -3.91 -14.00
CA ASP A 81 2.55 -5.17 -14.06
C ASP A 81 3.76 -5.21 -13.11
N GLY A 82 4.34 -4.05 -12.82
CA GLY A 82 5.47 -3.92 -11.90
C GLY A 82 5.12 -4.11 -10.42
N TYR A 83 3.83 -4.13 -10.07
CA TYR A 83 3.36 -4.19 -8.68
C TYR A 83 2.69 -5.52 -8.33
N ASN A 84 2.81 -5.89 -7.07
CA ASN A 84 1.94 -6.83 -6.37
C ASN A 84 1.14 -6.06 -5.31
N TYR A 85 0.12 -6.72 -4.74
CA TYR A 85 -0.62 -6.15 -3.60
C TYR A 85 -0.96 -7.20 -2.56
N VAL A 86 -1.31 -6.71 -1.37
CA VAL A 86 -1.93 -7.47 -0.27
C VAL A 86 -3.17 -6.72 0.22
N GLY A 87 -4.12 -7.44 0.78
CA GLY A 87 -5.39 -6.93 1.27
C GLY A 87 -6.58 -7.70 0.73
N SER A 88 -7.74 -7.54 1.39
CA SER A 88 -9.00 -8.18 1.04
C SER A 88 -10.18 -7.24 1.32
N GLY A 89 -11.35 -7.58 0.80
CA GLY A 89 -12.58 -6.83 1.04
C GLY A 89 -13.06 -6.94 2.48
N ARG A 90 -13.46 -5.83 3.06
CA ARG A 90 -13.80 -5.71 4.48
C ARG A 90 -15.05 -6.48 4.91
N ASP A 91 -15.98 -6.78 3.98
CA ASP A 91 -17.28 -7.36 4.34
C ASP A 91 -17.20 -8.88 4.50
N ASP A 92 -16.35 -9.56 3.73
CA ASP A 92 -16.24 -11.02 3.72
C ASP A 92 -14.81 -11.56 3.87
N GLY A 93 -13.84 -10.67 4.02
CA GLY A 93 -12.43 -11.04 4.07
C GLY A 93 -11.89 -11.57 2.74
N LYS A 94 -12.62 -11.39 1.65
CA LYS A 94 -12.29 -11.89 0.30
C LYS A 94 -12.45 -10.78 -0.73
N THR A 95 -13.62 -10.67 -1.36
CA THR A 95 -13.85 -9.78 -2.50
C THR A 95 -14.93 -8.73 -2.28
N LYS A 96 -15.70 -8.81 -1.18
CA LYS A 96 -16.80 -7.89 -0.92
C LYS A 96 -16.40 -6.72 -0.02
N GLY A 97 -16.97 -5.55 -0.32
CA GLY A 97 -16.70 -4.30 0.39
C GLY A 97 -15.41 -3.63 -0.08
N GLU A 98 -15.11 -2.51 0.55
CA GLU A 98 -13.91 -1.75 0.25
C GLU A 98 -12.66 -2.43 0.84
N TYR A 99 -11.58 -2.36 0.10
CA TYR A 99 -10.24 -2.75 0.52
C TYR A 99 -9.48 -1.54 1.07
N ALA A 100 -8.47 -1.83 1.88
CA ALA A 100 -7.37 -0.93 2.20
C ALA A 100 -6.06 -1.59 1.74
N PRO A 101 -5.81 -1.73 0.43
CA PRO A 101 -4.70 -2.52 -0.10
C PRO A 101 -3.36 -1.82 0.04
N ILE A 102 -2.29 -2.61 0.15
CA ILE A 102 -0.91 -2.17 0.08
C ILE A 102 -0.32 -2.72 -1.21
N PHE A 103 -0.01 -1.86 -2.16
CA PHE A 103 0.69 -2.20 -3.40
C PHE A 103 2.19 -1.97 -3.22
N TYR A 104 3.02 -2.84 -3.81
CA TYR A 104 4.48 -2.73 -3.74
C TYR A 104 5.15 -3.21 -5.02
N LYS A 105 6.24 -2.54 -5.40
CA LYS A 105 7.06 -2.92 -6.57
C LYS A 105 7.72 -4.27 -6.36
N LYS A 106 7.43 -5.23 -7.25
CA LYS A 106 8.02 -6.58 -7.25
C LYS A 106 9.54 -6.58 -7.35
N SER A 107 10.10 -5.62 -8.09
CA SER A 107 11.54 -5.49 -8.27
C SER A 107 12.28 -4.98 -7.03
N ARG A 108 11.60 -4.20 -6.17
CA ARG A 108 12.20 -3.54 -5.01
C ARG A 108 11.86 -4.22 -3.69
N ILE A 109 10.64 -4.70 -3.54
CA ILE A 109 10.08 -5.17 -2.26
C ILE A 109 9.78 -6.66 -2.33
N ASN A 110 10.10 -7.36 -1.25
CA ASN A 110 9.69 -8.72 -0.97
C ASN A 110 8.69 -8.71 0.18
N CYS A 111 7.48 -9.26 -0.02
CA CYS A 111 6.51 -9.42 1.05
C CYS A 111 6.81 -10.72 1.78
N LEU A 112 7.18 -10.63 3.05
CA LEU A 112 7.54 -11.76 3.90
C LEU A 112 6.31 -12.35 4.59
N ASP A 113 5.38 -11.47 5.00
CA ASP A 113 4.13 -11.84 5.65
C ASP A 113 3.10 -10.73 5.48
N ASN A 114 1.80 -11.05 5.57
CA ASN A 114 0.74 -10.06 5.47
C ASN A 114 -0.57 -10.59 6.06
N GLY A 115 -1.49 -9.68 6.33
CA GLY A 115 -2.81 -10.03 6.81
C GLY A 115 -3.76 -8.85 6.84
N VAL A 116 -4.99 -9.15 7.25
CA VAL A 116 -6.05 -8.16 7.47
C VAL A 116 -6.71 -8.46 8.80
N PHE A 117 -6.98 -7.43 9.57
CA PHE A 117 -7.81 -7.55 10.79
C PHE A 117 -8.86 -6.44 10.81
N TRP A 118 -9.93 -6.68 11.55
CA TRP A 118 -11.05 -5.75 11.69
C TRP A 118 -10.82 -4.83 12.90
N LEU A 119 -11.12 -3.56 12.72
CA LEU A 119 -11.06 -2.56 13.79
C LEU A 119 -12.30 -2.71 14.67
N SER A 120 -12.24 -3.68 15.56
CA SER A 120 -13.31 -4.07 16.49
C SER A 120 -12.72 -4.73 17.73
N LYS A 121 -13.56 -5.05 18.72
CA LYS A 121 -13.18 -5.86 19.90
C LYS A 121 -12.88 -7.32 19.56
N THR A 122 -13.25 -7.75 18.36
CA THR A 122 -13.00 -9.09 17.82
C THR A 122 -12.29 -9.01 16.48
N PRO A 123 -11.01 -8.60 16.46
CA PRO A 123 -10.30 -8.26 15.23
C PRO A 123 -10.17 -9.42 14.24
N ASP A 124 -10.20 -10.66 14.70
CA ASP A 124 -10.09 -11.85 13.87
C ASP A 124 -11.44 -12.32 13.31
N VAL A 125 -12.55 -11.68 13.68
CA VAL A 125 -13.88 -12.01 13.18
C VAL A 125 -14.20 -11.19 11.94
N VAL A 126 -14.33 -11.88 10.82
CA VAL A 126 -14.61 -11.27 9.51
C VAL A 126 -15.90 -10.45 9.55
N GLY A 127 -15.84 -9.21 9.06
CA GLY A 127 -16.97 -8.29 9.00
C GLY A 127 -17.38 -7.72 10.36
N SER A 128 -16.60 -7.96 11.42
CA SER A 128 -16.90 -7.45 12.76
C SER A 128 -16.87 -5.90 12.78
N LYS A 129 -17.71 -5.35 13.63
CA LYS A 129 -17.87 -3.90 13.81
C LYS A 129 -18.22 -3.64 15.27
N ASP A 130 -17.55 -2.67 15.87
CA ASP A 130 -17.78 -2.29 17.27
C ASP A 130 -17.87 -0.78 17.43
N TRP A 131 -18.02 -0.39 18.69
CA TRP A 131 -18.22 1.00 19.11
C TRP A 131 -19.40 1.62 18.35
N ASP A 132 -19.22 2.84 17.89
CA ASP A 132 -20.20 3.60 17.10
C ASP A 132 -19.86 3.65 15.59
N ALA A 133 -19.00 2.76 15.12
CA ALA A 133 -18.61 2.72 13.71
C ALA A 133 -19.81 2.55 12.78
N ALA A 134 -19.91 3.38 11.75
CA ALA A 134 -20.98 3.28 10.76
C ALA A 134 -20.86 2.01 9.92
N LEU A 135 -19.63 1.62 9.58
CA LEU A 135 -19.29 0.46 8.75
C LEU A 135 -18.17 -0.34 9.41
N CYS A 136 -18.02 -1.61 9.06
CA CYS A 136 -16.84 -2.36 9.46
C CYS A 136 -15.60 -1.71 8.84
N ARG A 137 -14.54 -1.63 9.63
CA ARG A 137 -13.26 -1.04 9.23
C ARG A 137 -12.17 -2.09 9.38
N ILE A 138 -11.22 -2.07 8.46
CA ILE A 138 -10.11 -3.01 8.43
C ILE A 138 -8.78 -2.30 8.44
N CYS A 139 -7.77 -2.99 8.94
CA CYS A 139 -6.37 -2.66 8.73
C CYS A 139 -5.72 -3.80 7.94
N THR A 140 -5.19 -3.49 6.77
CA THR A 140 -4.27 -4.36 6.06
C THR A 140 -2.86 -4.11 6.56
N TRP A 141 -2.12 -5.16 6.87
CA TRP A 141 -0.73 -5.05 7.26
C TRP A 141 0.17 -5.91 6.37
N ALA A 142 1.42 -5.49 6.23
CA ALA A 142 2.45 -6.24 5.51
C ALA A 142 3.79 -6.13 6.23
N TYR A 143 4.50 -7.26 6.34
CA TYR A 143 5.90 -7.32 6.73
C TYR A 143 6.74 -7.42 5.48
N LEU A 144 7.49 -6.39 5.18
CA LEU A 144 8.17 -6.18 3.92
C LEU A 144 9.69 -6.17 4.11
N GLU A 145 10.42 -6.60 3.06
CA GLU A 145 11.88 -6.52 2.97
C GLU A 145 12.27 -5.76 1.71
N ASP A 146 13.07 -4.72 1.84
CA ASP A 146 13.77 -4.10 0.72
C ASP A 146 14.83 -5.08 0.18
N ARG A 147 14.69 -5.47 -1.08
CA ARG A 147 15.56 -6.48 -1.73
C ARG A 147 17.02 -6.06 -1.80
N SER A 148 17.28 -4.75 -1.88
CA SER A 148 18.62 -4.20 -2.04
C SER A 148 19.38 -4.06 -0.71
N THR A 149 18.70 -3.53 0.30
CA THR A 149 19.29 -3.24 1.62
C THR A 149 19.12 -4.37 2.63
N LYS A 150 18.15 -5.27 2.38
CA LYS A 150 17.66 -6.28 3.33
C LYS A 150 17.01 -5.69 4.57
N TRP A 151 16.71 -4.39 4.54
CA TRP A 151 15.97 -3.73 5.59
C TRP A 151 14.53 -4.24 5.62
N ARG A 152 14.02 -4.53 6.82
CA ARG A 152 12.68 -5.06 7.05
C ARG A 152 11.86 -4.07 7.82
N PHE A 153 10.60 -3.93 7.44
CA PHE A 153 9.68 -2.96 8.04
C PHE A 153 8.23 -3.40 7.90
N TRP A 154 7.39 -2.85 8.77
CA TRP A 154 5.95 -3.06 8.74
C TRP A 154 5.26 -1.89 8.08
N VAL A 155 4.21 -2.19 7.32
CA VAL A 155 3.28 -1.20 6.76
C VAL A 155 1.88 -1.56 7.20
N PHE A 156 1.13 -0.55 7.64
CA PHE A 156 -0.26 -0.66 8.03
C PHE A 156 -1.07 0.33 7.21
N ASN A 157 -2.11 -0.15 6.54
CA ASN A 157 -3.04 0.67 5.77
C ASN A 157 -4.46 0.49 6.27
N LEU A 158 -5.11 1.58 6.58
CA LEU A 158 -6.48 1.60 7.07
C LEU A 158 -7.25 2.80 6.53
N HIS A 159 -8.57 2.73 6.60
CA HIS A 159 -9.49 3.83 6.34
C HIS A 159 -10.43 3.95 7.53
N MET A 160 -10.22 5.01 8.33
CA MET A 160 -10.95 5.23 9.59
C MET A 160 -12.45 5.43 9.35
N ASP A 161 -13.24 5.26 10.40
CA ASP A 161 -14.66 5.57 10.33
C ASP A 161 -14.89 7.08 10.17
N HIS A 162 -16.00 7.44 9.55
CA HIS A 162 -16.32 8.83 9.20
C HIS A 162 -17.48 9.41 10.01
N LYS A 163 -18.09 8.63 10.89
CA LYS A 163 -19.25 9.02 11.71
C LYS A 163 -19.06 8.77 13.19
N GLY A 164 -18.40 7.68 13.55
CA GLY A 164 -18.16 7.33 14.93
C GLY A 164 -17.23 8.32 15.60
N GLU A 165 -17.55 8.75 16.83
CA GLU A 165 -16.67 9.61 17.63
C GLU A 165 -15.60 8.78 18.36
N VAL A 166 -15.86 7.49 18.55
CA VAL A 166 -15.01 6.55 19.30
C VAL A 166 -14.29 5.57 18.35
N ALA A 167 -14.83 5.33 17.17
CA ALA A 167 -14.35 4.35 16.19
C ALA A 167 -13.31 4.92 15.21
#